data_c9d45f0ce298650fd3a94ead0f65f92a
#
_entry.id   c9d45f0ce298650fd3a94ead0f65f92a
#
_cell.length_a   1.000
_cell.length_b   1.000
_cell.length_c   1.000
_cell.angle_alpha   90.00
_cell.angle_beta   90.00
_cell.angle_gamma   90.00
#
_symmetry.space_group_name_H-M   'P 1'
#
loop_
_entity.id
_entity.type
_entity.pdbx_description
1 polymer ?
#
loop_
_entity_poly.entity_id
_entity_poly.type
_entity_poly.pdbx_seq_one_letter_code
_entity_poly.pdbx_strand_id
1 'polypeptide(L)'
;MSDSKYMKLAIKLAQKGAGYVNPNPMVGAVIVKDNHIIGQGYHEFFGGPHAERNALKNCRESPVGATLYVTLEPCCHFGKTPPCIDAIIDSGITRVVIGSLDCNPIVSGKGVKILEENNLQVTVGILENECLNLIKSFRKYITQHVPYVFMKYAMSMDGKIATKTNQSKWITEEEARKHVHQLRHHVSAIMVGVNTVIQDDPLLTCRLEEGKNPIRIICDTHLRTPLTSKIVKTANDIKTYIATSSEDKNKMKLYQNHGCEILSIKKKGNHIDLLSLMQHLGNMQIDSLVLEGGSLMNWSALEQQIVDELKIYIAPKIFGGSAKFPVGGEGISLPNDAIRLKPYAFSQIGNDYLIESEVIYPCSQE
;
A
#
# COMPACT_ATOMS: atom_id res chain seq x y z
N MET A 1 -5.14 29.65 15.96
CA MET A 1 -5.20 28.17 16.07
C MET A 1 -3.84 27.62 15.65
N SER A 2 -3.39 26.45 16.15
CA SER A 2 -2.05 25.92 15.79
C SER A 2 -2.03 25.30 14.39
N ASP A 3 -0.90 25.44 13.69
CA ASP A 3 -0.66 24.84 12.37
C ASP A 3 -0.99 23.33 12.33
N SER A 4 -0.69 22.61 13.43
CA SER A 4 -1.01 21.19 13.59
C SER A 4 -2.50 20.86 13.44
N LYS A 5 -3.41 21.76 13.78
CA LYS A 5 -4.86 21.54 13.62
C LYS A 5 -5.24 21.49 12.14
N TYR A 6 -4.74 22.42 11.34
CA TYR A 6 -5.05 22.47 9.91
C TYR A 6 -4.32 21.37 9.14
N MET A 7 -3.09 21.03 9.54
CA MET A 7 -2.37 19.89 8.99
C MET A 7 -3.08 18.55 9.28
N LYS A 8 -3.63 18.33 10.47
CA LYS A 8 -4.47 17.15 10.76
C LYS A 8 -5.69 17.07 9.83
N LEU A 9 -6.28 18.20 9.47
CA LEU A 9 -7.38 18.21 8.51
C LEU A 9 -6.90 17.88 7.10
N ALA A 10 -5.77 18.43 6.67
CA ALA A 10 -5.16 18.08 5.38
C ALA A 10 -4.83 16.57 5.29
N ILE A 11 -4.30 15.96 6.37
CA ILE A 11 -4.08 14.52 6.48
C ILE A 11 -5.38 13.72 6.29
N LYS A 12 -6.48 14.12 6.96
CA LYS A 12 -7.79 13.47 6.80
C LYS A 12 -8.35 13.60 5.38
N LEU A 13 -8.09 14.72 4.72
CA LEU A 13 -8.47 14.89 3.31
C LEU A 13 -7.65 13.98 2.40
N ALA A 14 -6.33 13.92 2.60
CA ALA A 14 -5.43 13.04 1.85
C ALA A 14 -5.90 11.58 1.86
N GLN A 15 -6.35 11.08 3.01
CA GLN A 15 -6.84 9.70 3.19
C GLN A 15 -8.03 9.34 2.28
N LYS A 16 -8.81 10.33 1.83
CA LYS A 16 -9.93 10.10 0.91
C LYS A 16 -9.47 9.66 -0.48
N GLY A 17 -8.22 9.94 -0.86
CA GLY A 17 -7.62 9.51 -2.12
C GLY A 17 -7.14 8.05 -2.12
N ALA A 18 -7.18 7.37 -0.96
CA ALA A 18 -6.70 6.00 -0.83
C ALA A 18 -7.34 5.06 -1.84
N GLY A 19 -6.52 4.24 -2.51
CA GLY A 19 -6.95 3.30 -3.55
C GLY A 19 -7.23 3.91 -4.93
N TYR A 20 -7.43 5.22 -5.04
CA TYR A 20 -7.73 5.89 -6.30
C TYR A 20 -6.54 6.61 -6.93
N VAL A 21 -5.57 7.03 -6.11
CA VAL A 21 -4.44 7.84 -6.58
C VAL A 21 -3.22 7.04 -7.02
N ASN A 22 -3.14 5.75 -6.67
CA ASN A 22 -1.99 4.89 -6.98
C ASN A 22 -1.57 4.97 -8.47
N PRO A 23 -0.28 5.08 -8.80
CA PRO A 23 0.89 5.10 -7.90
C PRO A 23 1.27 6.48 -7.34
N ASN A 24 0.44 7.52 -7.51
CA ASN A 24 0.68 8.86 -6.95
C ASN A 24 0.51 8.87 -5.43
N PRO A 25 1.14 9.84 -4.72
CA PRO A 25 0.98 9.99 -3.28
C PRO A 25 -0.42 10.48 -2.91
N MET A 26 -0.90 10.08 -1.73
CA MET A 26 -2.06 10.69 -1.09
C MET A 26 -1.69 12.06 -0.57
N VAL A 27 -2.28 13.11 -1.11
CA VAL A 27 -2.02 14.50 -0.71
C VAL A 27 -3.33 15.20 -0.38
N GLY A 28 -3.32 16.00 0.68
CA GLY A 28 -4.42 16.86 1.07
C GLY A 28 -3.94 18.30 1.31
N ALA A 29 -4.83 19.26 1.04
CA ALA A 29 -4.55 20.66 1.14
C ALA A 29 -5.71 21.43 1.77
N VAL A 30 -5.39 22.42 2.61
CA VAL A 30 -6.35 23.32 3.30
C VAL A 30 -5.85 24.75 3.18
N ILE A 31 -6.72 25.67 2.75
CA ILE A 31 -6.43 27.08 2.65
C ILE A 31 -7.18 27.83 3.75
N VAL A 32 -6.45 28.64 4.53
CA VAL A 32 -6.95 29.34 5.71
C VAL A 32 -6.68 30.82 5.59
N LYS A 33 -7.69 31.65 5.84
CA LYS A 33 -7.61 33.10 5.92
C LYS A 33 -8.29 33.56 7.19
N ASP A 34 -7.71 34.48 7.91
CA ASP A 34 -8.29 35.06 9.16
C ASP A 34 -8.85 34.00 10.14
N ASN A 35 -8.09 32.88 10.30
CA ASN A 35 -8.45 31.71 11.11
C ASN A 35 -9.67 30.91 10.62
N HIS A 36 -10.23 31.17 9.44
CA HIS A 36 -11.25 30.28 8.86
C HIS A 36 -10.76 29.59 7.60
N ILE A 37 -11.33 28.40 7.36
CA ILE A 37 -11.03 27.60 6.19
C ILE A 37 -11.83 28.14 5.02
N ILE A 38 -11.14 28.61 3.99
CA ILE A 38 -11.74 29.12 2.77
C ILE A 38 -11.69 28.14 1.60
N GLY A 39 -10.76 27.16 1.61
CA GLY A 39 -10.64 26.15 0.58
C GLY A 39 -10.12 24.83 1.13
N GLN A 40 -10.53 23.70 0.52
CA GLN A 40 -10.10 22.37 0.87
C GLN A 40 -10.00 21.51 -0.40
N GLY A 41 -8.99 20.65 -0.48
CA GLY A 41 -8.83 19.73 -1.57
C GLY A 41 -7.97 18.54 -1.20
N TYR A 42 -8.02 17.50 -2.00
CA TYR A 42 -7.13 16.35 -1.94
C TYR A 42 -6.90 15.85 -3.36
N HIS A 43 -5.86 15.05 -3.57
CA HIS A 43 -5.67 14.35 -4.83
C HIS A 43 -6.70 13.23 -4.92
N GLU A 44 -7.64 13.34 -5.86
CA GLU A 44 -8.84 12.48 -5.89
C GLU A 44 -8.60 11.17 -6.65
N PHE A 45 -7.86 11.23 -7.77
CA PHE A 45 -7.59 10.06 -8.61
C PHE A 45 -6.32 10.26 -9.44
N PHE A 46 -5.70 9.16 -9.85
CA PHE A 46 -4.50 9.15 -10.68
C PHE A 46 -4.68 9.92 -12.00
N GLY A 47 -3.82 10.90 -12.24
CA GLY A 47 -3.87 11.78 -13.41
C GLY A 47 -4.82 12.98 -13.28
N GLY A 48 -5.59 13.07 -12.19
CA GLY A 48 -6.41 14.22 -11.85
C GLY A 48 -5.61 15.39 -11.25
N PRO A 49 -6.28 16.53 -10.95
CA PRO A 49 -5.66 17.68 -10.31
C PRO A 49 -5.08 17.31 -8.94
N HIS A 50 -3.97 17.96 -8.57
CA HIS A 50 -3.37 17.81 -7.26
C HIS A 50 -4.18 18.52 -6.17
N ALA A 51 -3.90 18.18 -4.91
CA ALA A 51 -4.65 18.67 -3.75
C ALA A 51 -4.68 20.19 -3.66
N GLU A 52 -3.57 20.87 -3.97
CA GLU A 52 -3.45 22.33 -3.93
C GLU A 52 -4.37 22.98 -4.95
N ARG A 53 -4.40 22.45 -6.19
CA ARG A 53 -5.29 22.96 -7.24
C ARG A 53 -6.75 22.73 -6.91
N ASN A 54 -7.09 21.58 -6.32
CA ASN A 54 -8.45 21.32 -5.85
C ASN A 54 -8.82 22.25 -4.69
N ALA A 55 -7.90 22.51 -3.76
CA ALA A 55 -8.14 23.44 -2.66
C ALA A 55 -8.36 24.88 -3.16
N LEU A 56 -7.54 25.34 -4.13
CA LEU A 56 -7.69 26.68 -4.75
C LEU A 56 -9.01 26.78 -5.51
N LYS A 57 -9.38 25.78 -6.31
CA LYS A 57 -10.66 25.74 -7.04
C LYS A 57 -11.87 25.81 -6.11
N ASN A 58 -11.77 25.22 -4.92
CA ASN A 58 -12.83 25.15 -3.92
C ASN A 58 -12.83 26.33 -2.95
N CYS A 59 -12.01 27.37 -3.19
CA CYS A 59 -12.02 28.58 -2.38
C CYS A 59 -13.37 29.30 -2.51
N ARG A 60 -13.94 29.68 -1.37
CA ARG A 60 -15.21 30.42 -1.29
C ARG A 60 -15.02 31.93 -1.33
N GLU A 61 -13.78 32.38 -1.18
CA GLU A 61 -13.36 33.79 -1.23
C GLU A 61 -11.91 33.86 -1.74
N SER A 62 -11.41 35.09 -1.99
CA SER A 62 -10.06 35.31 -2.50
C SER A 62 -8.98 34.75 -1.57
N PRO A 63 -8.06 33.90 -2.07
CA PRO A 63 -6.96 33.33 -1.28
C PRO A 63 -5.79 34.33 -1.04
N VAL A 64 -5.86 35.53 -1.56
CA VAL A 64 -4.84 36.56 -1.35
C VAL A 64 -4.62 36.83 0.14
N GLY A 65 -3.37 36.71 0.59
CA GLY A 65 -2.97 36.83 1.99
C GLY A 65 -3.21 35.61 2.86
N ALA A 66 -3.77 34.51 2.31
CA ALA A 66 -4.07 33.29 3.04
C ALA A 66 -2.82 32.42 3.30
N THR A 67 -2.99 31.39 4.14
CA THR A 67 -2.02 30.33 4.41
C THR A 67 -2.53 29.02 3.80
N LEU A 68 -1.68 28.36 3.02
CA LEU A 68 -1.89 27.00 2.52
C LEU A 68 -1.22 25.99 3.45
N TYR A 69 -1.96 24.97 3.88
CA TYR A 69 -1.46 23.78 4.56
C TYR A 69 -1.51 22.60 3.57
N VAL A 70 -0.40 21.92 3.34
CA VAL A 70 -0.32 20.79 2.41
C VAL A 70 0.53 19.67 3.01
N THR A 71 0.09 18.42 2.85
CA THR A 71 0.74 17.26 3.50
C THR A 71 2.08 16.87 2.88
N LEU A 72 2.34 17.28 1.62
CA LEU A 72 3.55 16.99 0.86
C LEU A 72 4.01 18.25 0.14
N GLU A 73 5.32 18.40 -0.04
CA GLU A 73 5.93 19.50 -0.80
C GLU A 73 5.27 19.68 -2.17
N PRO A 74 4.81 20.90 -2.52
CA PRO A 74 4.20 21.17 -3.81
C PRO A 74 5.15 20.92 -4.98
N CYS A 75 4.66 20.27 -6.03
CA CYS A 75 5.46 19.94 -7.20
C CYS A 75 5.89 21.18 -8.00
N CYS A 76 7.15 21.16 -8.46
CA CYS A 76 7.79 22.23 -9.22
C CYS A 76 8.13 21.84 -10.69
N HIS A 77 7.68 20.68 -11.14
CA HIS A 77 7.96 20.18 -12.49
C HIS A 77 6.66 19.91 -13.26
N PHE A 78 6.73 19.96 -14.59
CA PHE A 78 5.64 19.55 -15.45
C PHE A 78 5.55 18.02 -15.48
N GLY A 79 4.43 17.51 -14.99
CA GLY A 79 4.05 16.11 -15.11
C GLY A 79 2.83 15.94 -16.04
N LYS A 80 1.84 15.16 -15.61
CA LYS A 80 0.53 15.09 -16.28
C LYS A 80 -0.30 16.37 -16.09
N THR A 81 0.03 17.15 -15.06
CA THR A 81 -0.57 18.44 -14.73
C THR A 81 0.54 19.51 -14.61
N PRO A 82 0.23 20.79 -14.84
CA PRO A 82 1.16 21.88 -14.61
C PRO A 82 1.58 21.95 -13.13
N PRO A 83 2.78 22.50 -12.82
CA PRO A 83 3.30 22.63 -11.46
C PRO A 83 2.29 23.28 -10.50
N CYS A 84 2.20 22.78 -9.26
CA CYS A 84 1.34 23.37 -8.25
C CYS A 84 1.91 24.69 -7.72
N ILE A 85 3.22 24.83 -7.72
CA ILE A 85 3.91 26.05 -7.28
C ILE A 85 3.42 27.28 -8.03
N ASP A 86 3.29 27.22 -9.34
CA ASP A 86 2.82 28.35 -10.16
C ASP A 86 1.42 28.78 -9.72
N ALA A 87 0.52 27.83 -9.53
CA ALA A 87 -0.84 28.11 -9.08
C ALA A 87 -0.89 28.69 -7.65
N ILE A 88 0.02 28.29 -6.77
CA ILE A 88 0.13 28.83 -5.40
C ILE A 88 0.59 30.30 -5.45
N ILE A 89 1.65 30.61 -6.23
CA ILE A 89 2.19 31.96 -6.39
C ILE A 89 1.14 32.88 -7.02
N ASP A 90 0.53 32.47 -8.12
CA ASP A 90 -0.49 33.24 -8.85
C ASP A 90 -1.74 33.53 -8.00
N SER A 91 -2.02 32.68 -7.01
CA SER A 91 -3.18 32.85 -6.13
C SER A 91 -3.05 33.99 -5.11
N GLY A 92 -1.84 34.50 -4.88
CA GLY A 92 -1.57 35.53 -3.86
C GLY A 92 -1.53 34.99 -2.43
N ILE A 93 -1.41 33.66 -2.24
CA ILE A 93 -1.10 33.06 -0.93
C ILE A 93 0.25 33.61 -0.45
N THR A 94 0.33 33.95 0.84
CA THR A 94 1.57 34.54 1.42
C THR A 94 2.33 33.58 2.32
N ARG A 95 1.71 32.47 2.76
CA ARG A 95 2.37 31.48 3.61
C ARG A 95 2.00 30.06 3.17
N VAL A 96 3.00 29.17 3.15
CA VAL A 96 2.81 27.73 2.89
C VAL A 96 3.38 26.91 4.04
N VAL A 97 2.56 26.01 4.60
CA VAL A 97 2.92 25.08 5.66
C VAL A 97 2.91 23.67 5.07
N ILE A 98 4.07 23.03 5.07
CA ILE A 98 4.32 21.72 4.44
C ILE A 98 4.48 20.66 5.52
N GLY A 99 3.79 19.53 5.37
CA GLY A 99 3.92 18.39 6.29
C GLY A 99 5.27 17.70 6.15
N SER A 100 5.60 17.22 4.96
CA SER A 100 6.88 16.58 4.64
C SER A 100 7.43 17.04 3.29
N LEU A 101 8.76 17.01 3.15
CA LEU A 101 9.40 17.18 1.84
C LEU A 101 9.07 15.99 0.93
N ASP A 102 9.12 16.23 -0.38
CA ASP A 102 8.97 15.16 -1.36
C ASP A 102 10.26 14.32 -1.39
N CYS A 103 10.10 13.00 -1.37
CA CYS A 103 11.20 12.04 -1.49
C CYS A 103 11.68 11.85 -2.94
N ASN A 104 10.94 12.38 -3.92
CA ASN A 104 11.34 12.37 -5.34
C ASN A 104 12.52 13.31 -5.56
N PRO A 105 13.70 12.83 -6.02
CA PRO A 105 14.88 13.68 -6.23
C PRO A 105 14.66 14.83 -7.23
N ILE A 106 13.62 14.72 -8.08
CA ILE A 106 13.27 15.78 -9.04
C ILE A 106 12.64 16.97 -8.31
N VAL A 107 11.94 16.75 -7.20
CA VAL A 107 11.20 17.77 -6.42
C VAL A 107 11.95 18.18 -5.16
N SER A 108 12.41 17.25 -4.38
CA SER A 108 12.94 17.37 -3.01
C SER A 108 13.67 18.69 -2.70
N GLY A 109 13.04 19.56 -1.91
CA GLY A 109 13.56 20.87 -1.49
C GLY A 109 13.54 21.97 -2.55
N LYS A 110 13.29 21.66 -3.83
CA LYS A 110 13.23 22.66 -4.90
C LYS A 110 11.94 23.48 -4.85
N GLY A 111 10.84 22.83 -4.47
CA GLY A 111 9.56 23.47 -4.29
C GLY A 111 9.62 24.54 -3.20
N VAL A 112 10.18 24.20 -2.06
CA VAL A 112 10.41 25.12 -0.94
C VAL A 112 11.21 26.33 -1.41
N LYS A 113 12.36 26.09 -2.06
CA LYS A 113 13.24 27.16 -2.54
C LYS A 113 12.54 28.13 -3.49
N ILE A 114 11.76 27.61 -4.47
CA ILE A 114 11.02 28.46 -5.42
C ILE A 114 9.96 29.30 -4.70
N LEU A 115 9.25 28.75 -3.72
CA LEU A 115 8.26 29.49 -2.93
C LEU A 115 8.92 30.63 -2.14
N GLU A 116 10.07 30.40 -1.49
CA GLU A 116 10.84 31.39 -0.75
C GLU A 116 11.42 32.49 -1.67
N GLU A 117 11.94 32.13 -2.84
CA GLU A 117 12.42 33.07 -3.86
C GLU A 117 11.29 34.00 -4.39
N ASN A 118 10.03 33.54 -4.30
CA ASN A 118 8.85 34.36 -4.62
C ASN A 118 8.23 35.05 -3.40
N ASN A 119 8.99 35.21 -2.31
CA ASN A 119 8.63 35.91 -1.07
C ASN A 119 7.48 35.29 -0.29
N LEU A 120 7.19 33.98 -0.44
CA LEU A 120 6.27 33.27 0.40
C LEU A 120 6.97 32.81 1.70
N GLN A 121 6.29 32.94 2.82
CA GLN A 121 6.76 32.37 4.08
C GLN A 121 6.55 30.85 4.06
N VAL A 122 7.61 30.06 4.18
CA VAL A 122 7.51 28.59 4.18
C VAL A 122 7.83 28.00 5.57
N THR A 123 7.05 27.03 6.01
CA THR A 123 7.30 26.25 7.23
C THR A 123 7.19 24.77 6.86
N VAL A 124 8.21 23.96 7.19
CA VAL A 124 8.26 22.53 6.86
C VAL A 124 8.27 21.68 8.15
N GLY A 125 7.76 20.47 8.08
CA GLY A 125 7.87 19.47 9.15
C GLY A 125 6.69 19.45 10.14
N ILE A 126 5.57 20.09 9.82
CA ILE A 126 4.40 20.04 10.70
C ILE A 126 3.67 18.69 10.57
N LEU A 127 3.70 17.88 11.63
CA LEU A 127 3.21 16.50 11.66
C LEU A 127 3.91 15.62 10.60
N GLU A 128 5.23 15.77 10.49
CA GLU A 128 6.03 15.13 9.44
C GLU A 128 5.87 13.60 9.43
N ASN A 129 5.94 12.96 10.58
CA ASN A 129 5.81 11.49 10.68
C ASN A 129 4.46 10.99 10.16
N GLU A 130 3.37 11.68 10.50
CA GLU A 130 2.03 11.35 10.03
C GLU A 130 1.91 11.56 8.51
N CYS A 131 2.50 12.62 7.98
CA CYS A 131 2.55 12.90 6.54
C CYS A 131 3.39 11.87 5.78
N LEU A 132 4.55 11.48 6.30
CA LEU A 132 5.40 10.43 5.72
C LEU A 132 4.70 9.05 5.72
N ASN A 133 3.90 8.75 6.76
CA ASN A 133 3.10 7.52 6.82
C ASN A 133 2.02 7.46 5.73
N LEU A 134 1.42 8.59 5.35
CA LEU A 134 0.46 8.64 4.24
C LEU A 134 1.07 8.17 2.92
N ILE A 135 2.33 8.49 2.69
CA ILE A 135 3.02 8.31 1.40
C ILE A 135 4.06 7.19 1.41
N LYS A 136 4.05 6.29 2.43
CA LYS A 136 5.09 5.25 2.57
C LYS A 136 5.23 4.35 1.35
N SER A 137 4.11 3.96 0.72
CA SER A 137 4.12 3.17 -0.51
C SER A 137 4.73 3.96 -1.68
N PHE A 138 4.28 5.19 -1.88
CA PHE A 138 4.84 6.09 -2.88
C PHE A 138 6.35 6.29 -2.66
N ARG A 139 6.78 6.55 -1.41
CA ARG A 139 8.18 6.76 -1.07
C ARG A 139 9.06 5.59 -1.48
N LYS A 140 8.68 4.36 -1.11
CA LYS A 140 9.44 3.17 -1.52
C LYS A 140 9.44 3.00 -3.04
N TYR A 141 8.29 3.16 -3.67
CA TYR A 141 8.14 3.01 -5.11
C TYR A 141 9.01 4.01 -5.89
N ILE A 142 8.96 5.31 -5.54
CA ILE A 142 9.70 6.35 -6.27
C ILE A 142 11.22 6.28 -6.06
N THR A 143 11.67 5.76 -4.90
CA THR A 143 13.11 5.68 -4.56
C THR A 143 13.75 4.36 -4.97
N GLN A 144 13.00 3.25 -4.95
CA GLN A 144 13.53 1.90 -5.17
C GLN A 144 12.94 1.19 -6.40
N HIS A 145 11.89 1.75 -7.00
CA HIS A 145 11.15 1.18 -8.14
C HIS A 145 10.59 -0.24 -7.89
N VAL A 146 10.22 -0.52 -6.63
CA VAL A 146 9.54 -1.76 -6.23
C VAL A 146 8.31 -1.43 -5.37
N PRO A 147 7.29 -2.31 -5.30
CA PRO A 147 6.13 -2.08 -4.46
C PRO A 147 6.45 -2.11 -2.97
N TYR A 148 5.68 -1.38 -2.19
CA TYR A 148 5.62 -1.52 -0.73
C TYR A 148 4.75 -2.73 -0.40
N VAL A 149 5.29 -3.67 0.38
CA VAL A 149 4.65 -4.97 0.63
C VAL A 149 4.09 -5.03 2.06
N PHE A 150 2.78 -5.09 2.15
CA PHE A 150 2.06 -5.41 3.39
C PHE A 150 1.85 -6.93 3.46
N MET A 151 2.44 -7.62 4.43
CA MET A 151 2.07 -9.00 4.72
C MET A 151 0.91 -9.01 5.71
N LYS A 152 -0.20 -9.66 5.33
CA LYS A 152 -1.37 -9.75 6.19
C LYS A 152 -1.73 -11.21 6.46
N TYR A 153 -1.95 -11.54 7.72
CA TYR A 153 -2.57 -12.81 8.10
C TYR A 153 -3.51 -12.64 9.29
N ALA A 154 -4.42 -13.61 9.42
CA ALA A 154 -5.31 -13.72 10.57
C ALA A 154 -5.03 -15.05 11.27
N MET A 155 -4.97 -15.05 12.60
CA MET A 155 -4.70 -16.23 13.39
C MET A 155 -5.56 -16.26 14.66
N SER A 156 -5.69 -17.45 15.26
CA SER A 156 -6.20 -17.61 16.62
C SER A 156 -5.20 -17.08 17.64
N MET A 157 -5.61 -16.92 18.90
CA MET A 157 -4.73 -16.45 20.00
C MET A 157 -3.54 -17.39 20.22
N ASP A 158 -3.68 -18.68 19.91
CA ASP A 158 -2.60 -19.69 19.98
C ASP A 158 -1.84 -19.85 18.64
N GLY A 159 -1.93 -18.85 17.73
CA GLY A 159 -1.11 -18.76 16.53
C GLY A 159 -1.49 -19.71 15.40
N LYS A 160 -2.75 -20.08 15.24
CA LYS A 160 -3.19 -21.01 14.18
C LYS A 160 -3.97 -20.29 13.08
N ILE A 161 -3.70 -20.63 11.82
CA ILE A 161 -4.41 -20.10 10.65
C ILE A 161 -5.48 -21.04 10.08
N ALA A 162 -5.66 -22.21 10.70
CA ALA A 162 -6.69 -23.18 10.38
C ALA A 162 -6.91 -24.13 11.56
N THR A 163 -8.02 -24.88 11.56
CA THR A 163 -8.26 -25.99 12.49
C THR A 163 -7.46 -27.24 12.10
N LYS A 164 -7.49 -28.30 12.95
CA LYS A 164 -6.85 -29.61 12.65
C LYS A 164 -7.36 -30.26 11.35
N THR A 165 -8.55 -29.87 10.88
CA THR A 165 -9.15 -30.32 9.63
C THR A 165 -8.91 -29.37 8.45
N ASN A 166 -7.99 -28.40 8.60
CA ASN A 166 -7.65 -27.37 7.61
C ASN A 166 -8.80 -26.39 7.29
N GLN A 167 -9.80 -26.24 8.15
CA GLN A 167 -10.82 -25.21 7.97
C GLN A 167 -10.29 -23.86 8.49
N SER A 168 -10.32 -22.83 7.62
CA SER A 168 -9.82 -21.48 7.88
C SER A 168 -10.94 -20.42 7.95
N LYS A 169 -12.18 -20.76 7.63
CA LYS A 169 -13.33 -19.82 7.55
C LYS A 169 -14.30 -20.05 8.71
N TRP A 170 -14.51 -19.08 9.64
CA TRP A 170 -13.87 -17.76 9.72
C TRP A 170 -13.09 -17.70 11.03
N ILE A 171 -11.83 -17.27 10.98
CA ILE A 171 -11.00 -17.08 12.17
C ILE A 171 -11.42 -15.80 12.87
N THR A 172 -11.35 -14.67 12.16
CA THR A 172 -11.71 -13.33 12.63
C THR A 172 -13.18 -12.98 12.30
N GLU A 173 -13.72 -11.98 13.00
CA GLU A 173 -15.09 -11.50 12.87
C GLU A 173 -15.28 -10.57 11.67
N GLU A 174 -16.49 -10.05 11.49
CA GLU A 174 -16.89 -9.31 10.31
C GLU A 174 -16.17 -7.95 10.20
N GLU A 175 -16.03 -7.23 11.31
CA GLU A 175 -15.36 -5.93 11.36
C GLU A 175 -13.90 -6.04 10.91
N ALA A 176 -13.17 -7.05 11.39
CA ALA A 176 -11.80 -7.30 10.96
C ALA A 176 -11.73 -7.67 9.47
N ARG A 177 -12.69 -8.48 8.97
CA ARG A 177 -12.77 -8.78 7.53
C ARG A 177 -13.10 -7.53 6.69
N LYS A 178 -13.95 -6.63 7.18
CA LYS A 178 -14.23 -5.34 6.53
C LYS A 178 -12.96 -4.48 6.46
N HIS A 179 -12.17 -4.43 7.54
CA HIS A 179 -10.89 -3.73 7.56
C HIS A 179 -9.88 -4.33 6.54
N VAL A 180 -9.86 -5.65 6.37
CA VAL A 180 -9.06 -6.30 5.31
C VAL A 180 -9.53 -5.87 3.92
N HIS A 181 -10.82 -5.68 3.69
CA HIS A 181 -11.32 -5.15 2.42
C HIS A 181 -10.93 -3.69 2.18
N GLN A 182 -10.83 -2.88 3.24
CA GLN A 182 -10.23 -1.52 3.14
C GLN A 182 -8.76 -1.61 2.71
N LEU A 183 -7.97 -2.51 3.29
CA LEU A 183 -6.58 -2.71 2.87
C LEU A 183 -6.49 -3.13 1.40
N ARG A 184 -7.33 -4.05 0.94
CA ARG A 184 -7.38 -4.46 -0.47
C ARG A 184 -7.79 -3.33 -1.41
N HIS A 185 -8.64 -2.41 -0.95
CA HIS A 185 -8.98 -1.19 -1.69
C HIS A 185 -7.79 -0.24 -1.83
N HIS A 186 -6.98 -0.09 -0.76
CA HIS A 186 -5.90 0.87 -0.70
C HIS A 186 -4.67 0.48 -1.54
N VAL A 187 -4.43 -0.81 -1.77
CA VAL A 187 -3.23 -1.30 -2.49
C VAL A 187 -3.50 -1.50 -3.98
N SER A 188 -2.44 -1.38 -4.78
CA SER A 188 -2.52 -1.65 -6.23
C SER A 188 -2.70 -3.13 -6.55
N ALA A 189 -2.12 -4.04 -5.74
CA ALA A 189 -2.18 -5.47 -6.00
C ALA A 189 -2.37 -6.32 -4.74
N ILE A 190 -2.87 -7.55 -4.95
CA ILE A 190 -2.93 -8.61 -3.95
C ILE A 190 -2.20 -9.84 -4.46
N MET A 191 -1.36 -10.44 -3.62
CA MET A 191 -0.55 -11.60 -3.98
C MET A 191 -0.82 -12.79 -3.07
N VAL A 192 -0.93 -13.97 -3.66
CA VAL A 192 -1.06 -15.25 -2.94
C VAL A 192 -0.19 -16.32 -3.57
N GLY A 193 0.15 -17.36 -2.80
CA GLY A 193 0.72 -18.58 -3.36
C GLY A 193 -0.35 -19.50 -3.96
N VAL A 194 0.03 -20.32 -4.94
CA VAL A 194 -0.88 -21.27 -5.61
C VAL A 194 -1.60 -22.21 -4.64
N ASN A 195 -0.96 -22.62 -3.55
CA ASN A 195 -1.60 -23.50 -2.57
C ASN A 195 -2.80 -22.84 -1.89
N THR A 196 -2.81 -21.52 -1.71
CA THR A 196 -3.99 -20.77 -1.23
C THR A 196 -5.14 -20.84 -2.24
N VAL A 197 -4.82 -20.74 -3.53
CA VAL A 197 -5.85 -20.87 -4.58
C VAL A 197 -6.44 -22.29 -4.60
N ILE A 198 -5.60 -23.31 -4.51
CA ILE A 198 -6.02 -24.72 -4.52
C ILE A 198 -6.90 -25.06 -3.31
N GLN A 199 -6.56 -24.55 -2.13
CA GLN A 199 -7.25 -24.90 -0.87
C GLN A 199 -8.51 -24.08 -0.62
N ASP A 200 -8.47 -22.78 -0.86
CA ASP A 200 -9.52 -21.86 -0.41
C ASP A 200 -10.41 -21.32 -1.55
N ASP A 201 -9.99 -21.53 -2.82
CA ASP A 201 -10.64 -21.01 -4.04
C ASP A 201 -11.13 -19.56 -3.87
N PRO A 202 -10.22 -18.61 -3.54
CA PRO A 202 -10.58 -17.26 -3.20
C PRO A 202 -10.84 -16.41 -4.46
N LEU A 203 -11.71 -15.39 -4.34
CA LEU A 203 -11.87 -14.36 -5.37
C LEU A 203 -10.79 -13.26 -5.30
N LEU A 204 -10.24 -12.99 -4.11
CA LEU A 204 -9.28 -11.92 -3.83
C LEU A 204 -9.78 -10.52 -4.23
N THR A 205 -11.07 -10.28 -4.10
CA THR A 205 -11.73 -9.01 -4.43
C THR A 205 -11.86 -8.10 -3.21
N CYS A 206 -12.01 -6.80 -3.47
CA CYS A 206 -12.59 -5.86 -2.52
C CYS A 206 -14.11 -6.00 -2.55
N ARG A 207 -14.76 -6.01 -1.39
CA ARG A 207 -16.22 -6.14 -1.24
C ARG A 207 -16.83 -4.95 -0.50
N LEU A 208 -16.18 -3.80 -0.56
CA LEU A 208 -16.75 -2.53 -0.14
C LEU A 208 -17.63 -1.98 -1.28
N GLU A 209 -18.69 -1.26 -0.95
CA GLU A 209 -19.66 -0.74 -1.90
C GLU A 209 -19.01 0.11 -3.00
N GLU A 210 -18.09 1.01 -2.63
CA GLU A 210 -17.32 1.84 -3.57
C GLU A 210 -15.85 1.36 -3.68
N GLY A 211 -15.61 0.09 -3.39
CA GLY A 211 -14.26 -0.46 -3.31
C GLY A 211 -13.67 -0.83 -4.67
N LYS A 212 -12.42 -0.43 -4.93
CA LYS A 212 -11.66 -0.86 -6.10
C LYS A 212 -11.03 -2.22 -5.86
N ASN A 213 -11.13 -3.13 -6.84
CA ASN A 213 -10.44 -4.41 -6.81
C ASN A 213 -8.93 -4.21 -7.08
N PRO A 214 -8.05 -4.81 -6.26
CA PRO A 214 -6.63 -4.86 -6.58
C PRO A 214 -6.35 -5.81 -7.76
N ILE A 215 -5.25 -5.58 -8.45
CA ILE A 215 -4.67 -6.53 -9.41
C ILE A 215 -4.32 -7.82 -8.65
N ARG A 216 -4.68 -8.99 -9.19
CA ARG A 216 -4.44 -10.27 -8.52
C ARG A 216 -3.17 -10.93 -9.07
N ILE A 217 -2.31 -11.41 -8.17
CA ILE A 217 -1.03 -12.06 -8.50
C ILE A 217 -1.01 -13.43 -7.83
N ILE A 218 -0.85 -14.48 -8.62
CA ILE A 218 -0.71 -15.85 -8.15
C ILE A 218 0.74 -16.29 -8.35
N CYS A 219 1.46 -16.58 -7.26
CA CYS A 219 2.80 -17.17 -7.32
C CYS A 219 2.67 -18.68 -7.55
N ASP A 220 2.90 -19.12 -8.79
CA ASP A 220 2.72 -20.51 -9.21
C ASP A 220 3.91 -21.00 -10.05
N THR A 221 4.97 -21.44 -9.38
CA THR A 221 6.22 -21.88 -9.99
C THR A 221 6.01 -22.87 -11.14
N HIS A 222 4.98 -23.74 -11.07
CA HIS A 222 4.82 -24.91 -11.96
C HIS A 222 3.49 -24.95 -12.71
N LEU A 223 2.75 -23.83 -12.75
CA LEU A 223 1.42 -23.74 -13.40
C LEU A 223 0.45 -24.84 -12.92
N ARG A 224 0.20 -24.86 -11.58
CA ARG A 224 -0.70 -25.80 -10.91
C ARG A 224 -2.07 -25.19 -10.57
N THR A 225 -2.24 -23.89 -10.82
CA THR A 225 -3.50 -23.19 -10.54
C THR A 225 -4.65 -23.86 -11.30
N PRO A 226 -5.73 -24.31 -10.62
CA PRO A 226 -6.83 -24.95 -11.33
C PRO A 226 -7.52 -23.97 -12.29
N LEU A 227 -7.68 -24.36 -13.56
CA LEU A 227 -8.40 -23.54 -14.54
C LEU A 227 -9.87 -23.31 -14.15
N THR A 228 -10.41 -24.19 -13.30
CA THR A 228 -11.77 -24.08 -12.76
C THR A 228 -11.91 -23.16 -11.55
N SER A 229 -10.78 -22.64 -11.02
CA SER A 229 -10.80 -21.75 -9.85
C SER A 229 -11.51 -20.43 -10.15
N LYS A 230 -12.14 -19.85 -9.13
CA LYS A 230 -12.88 -18.58 -9.24
C LYS A 230 -11.98 -17.45 -9.74
N ILE A 231 -10.73 -17.42 -9.30
CA ILE A 231 -9.77 -16.38 -9.68
C ILE A 231 -9.45 -16.43 -11.17
N VAL A 232 -9.35 -17.61 -11.78
CA VAL A 232 -9.13 -17.81 -13.21
C VAL A 232 -10.41 -17.49 -14.00
N LYS A 233 -11.57 -18.02 -13.57
CA LYS A 233 -12.85 -17.76 -14.23
C LYS A 233 -13.25 -16.28 -14.33
N THR A 234 -12.77 -15.46 -13.42
CA THR A 234 -13.05 -14.02 -13.36
C THR A 234 -11.86 -13.16 -13.85
N ALA A 235 -10.89 -13.75 -14.56
CA ALA A 235 -9.68 -13.04 -14.98
C ALA A 235 -9.94 -12.02 -16.11
N ASN A 236 -11.01 -12.20 -16.89
CA ASN A 236 -11.44 -11.22 -17.89
C ASN A 236 -12.02 -9.94 -17.25
N ASP A 237 -12.62 -10.05 -16.04
CA ASP A 237 -13.24 -8.93 -15.35
C ASP A 237 -12.26 -8.22 -14.42
N ILE A 238 -11.35 -9.00 -13.80
CA ILE A 238 -10.38 -8.48 -12.84
C ILE A 238 -8.98 -8.95 -13.22
N LYS A 239 -8.11 -7.98 -13.51
CA LYS A 239 -6.76 -8.23 -13.94
C LYS A 239 -6.04 -9.23 -13.06
N THR A 240 -5.54 -10.31 -13.67
CA THR A 240 -4.94 -11.46 -12.96
C THR A 240 -3.66 -11.89 -13.64
N TYR A 241 -2.59 -11.91 -12.85
CA TYR A 241 -1.28 -12.39 -13.28
C TYR A 241 -0.96 -13.74 -12.62
N ILE A 242 -0.34 -14.63 -13.39
CA ILE A 242 0.29 -15.84 -12.87
C ILE A 242 1.80 -15.68 -13.03
N ALA A 243 2.49 -15.51 -11.90
CA ALA A 243 3.94 -15.43 -11.84
C ALA A 243 4.51 -16.87 -11.78
N THR A 244 5.25 -17.27 -12.81
CA THR A 244 5.73 -18.64 -12.98
C THR A 244 7.15 -18.69 -13.51
N SER A 245 7.85 -19.79 -13.22
CA SER A 245 9.11 -20.13 -13.87
C SER A 245 8.98 -21.31 -14.83
N SER A 246 7.76 -21.77 -15.09
CA SER A 246 7.50 -22.82 -16.08
C SER A 246 7.76 -22.31 -17.50
N GLU A 247 8.29 -23.15 -18.35
CA GLU A 247 8.46 -22.90 -19.80
C GLU A 247 7.39 -23.59 -20.64
N ASP A 248 6.39 -24.22 -20.01
CA ASP A 248 5.30 -24.93 -20.69
C ASP A 248 4.34 -23.95 -21.38
N LYS A 249 4.67 -23.64 -22.65
CA LYS A 249 3.89 -22.72 -23.48
C LYS A 249 2.44 -23.15 -23.66
N ASN A 250 2.18 -24.48 -23.67
CA ASN A 250 0.82 -25.00 -23.83
C ASN A 250 -0.03 -24.68 -22.58
N LYS A 251 0.51 -24.93 -21.39
CA LYS A 251 -0.17 -24.53 -20.15
C LYS A 251 -0.35 -23.03 -20.06
N MET A 252 0.68 -22.23 -20.38
CA MET A 252 0.56 -20.77 -20.39
C MET A 252 -0.59 -20.31 -21.26
N LYS A 253 -0.71 -20.85 -22.46
CA LYS A 253 -1.80 -20.51 -23.40
C LYS A 253 -3.19 -20.84 -22.84
N LEU A 254 -3.33 -21.91 -22.05
CA LEU A 254 -4.61 -22.22 -21.39
C LEU A 254 -5.04 -21.10 -20.44
N TYR A 255 -4.12 -20.59 -19.60
CA TYR A 255 -4.45 -19.48 -18.70
C TYR A 255 -4.72 -18.16 -19.46
N GLN A 256 -3.95 -17.89 -20.49
CA GLN A 256 -4.16 -16.71 -21.35
C GLN A 256 -5.52 -16.73 -22.03
N ASN A 257 -6.00 -17.89 -22.48
CA ASN A 257 -7.33 -18.07 -23.05
C ASN A 257 -8.46 -17.79 -22.03
N HIS A 258 -8.17 -17.84 -20.73
CA HIS A 258 -9.10 -17.49 -19.66
C HIS A 258 -8.93 -16.05 -19.16
N GLY A 259 -8.10 -15.23 -19.84
CA GLY A 259 -7.88 -13.82 -19.49
C GLY A 259 -6.76 -13.58 -18.46
N CYS A 260 -6.04 -14.62 -18.03
CA CYS A 260 -4.85 -14.42 -17.18
C CYS A 260 -3.65 -13.97 -18.01
N GLU A 261 -2.83 -13.10 -17.45
CA GLU A 261 -1.53 -12.74 -18.01
C GLU A 261 -0.41 -13.51 -17.30
N ILE A 262 0.62 -13.92 -18.05
CA ILE A 262 1.74 -14.69 -17.52
C ILE A 262 2.94 -13.77 -17.27
N LEU A 263 3.47 -13.82 -16.06
CA LEU A 263 4.73 -13.20 -15.69
C LEU A 263 5.81 -14.30 -15.60
N SER A 264 6.71 -14.32 -16.56
CA SER A 264 7.84 -15.27 -16.55
C SER A 264 8.93 -14.77 -15.60
N ILE A 265 9.06 -15.41 -14.46
CA ILE A 265 9.98 -15.05 -13.38
C ILE A 265 10.99 -16.17 -13.17
N LYS A 266 12.26 -15.81 -12.97
CA LYS A 266 13.34 -16.78 -12.69
C LYS A 266 13.06 -17.57 -11.40
N LYS A 267 13.64 -18.76 -11.31
CA LYS A 267 13.67 -19.55 -10.06
C LYS A 267 14.76 -19.05 -9.11
N LYS A 268 14.45 -19.14 -7.81
CA LYS A 268 15.41 -19.12 -6.71
C LYS A 268 15.15 -20.36 -5.86
N GLY A 269 16.05 -21.33 -5.89
CA GLY A 269 15.79 -22.65 -5.32
C GLY A 269 14.58 -23.34 -6.00
N ASN A 270 13.63 -23.80 -5.21
CA ASN A 270 12.42 -24.50 -5.67
C ASN A 270 11.23 -23.58 -5.98
N HIS A 271 11.38 -22.27 -5.79
CA HIS A 271 10.31 -21.29 -5.94
C HIS A 271 10.70 -20.19 -6.93
N ILE A 272 9.76 -19.35 -7.30
CA ILE A 272 10.06 -18.13 -8.08
C ILE A 272 10.89 -17.16 -7.23
N ASP A 273 11.75 -16.40 -7.88
CA ASP A 273 12.51 -15.31 -7.27
C ASP A 273 11.59 -14.11 -7.00
N LEU A 274 11.26 -13.89 -5.73
CA LEU A 274 10.34 -12.81 -5.33
C LEU A 274 10.98 -11.43 -5.49
N LEU A 275 12.30 -11.29 -5.36
CA LEU A 275 12.98 -10.01 -5.62
C LEU A 275 12.84 -9.62 -7.09
N SER A 276 13.08 -10.56 -8.02
CA SER A 276 12.86 -10.33 -9.45
C SER A 276 11.38 -10.02 -9.75
N LEU A 277 10.44 -10.67 -9.05
CA LEU A 277 9.01 -10.36 -9.19
C LEU A 277 8.71 -8.93 -8.73
N MET A 278 9.24 -8.48 -7.58
CA MET A 278 9.02 -7.10 -7.10
C MET A 278 9.55 -6.07 -8.09
N GLN A 279 10.73 -6.27 -8.68
CA GLN A 279 11.26 -5.40 -9.73
C GLN A 279 10.35 -5.35 -10.96
N HIS A 280 9.85 -6.51 -11.38
CA HIS A 280 8.94 -6.59 -12.51
C HIS A 280 7.63 -5.83 -12.24
N LEU A 281 7.05 -6.01 -11.05
CA LEU A 281 5.84 -5.30 -10.63
C LEU A 281 6.05 -3.78 -10.53
N GLY A 282 7.20 -3.34 -10.03
CA GLY A 282 7.56 -1.92 -10.00
C GLY A 282 7.60 -1.30 -11.40
N ASN A 283 8.19 -2.00 -12.38
CA ASN A 283 8.20 -1.58 -13.79
C ASN A 283 6.79 -1.50 -14.39
N MET A 284 5.84 -2.26 -13.86
CA MET A 284 4.42 -2.20 -14.22
C MET A 284 3.63 -1.12 -13.47
N GLN A 285 4.32 -0.22 -12.76
CA GLN A 285 3.72 0.84 -11.93
C GLN A 285 2.83 0.32 -10.79
N ILE A 286 3.11 -0.85 -10.27
CA ILE A 286 2.49 -1.37 -9.05
C ILE A 286 3.30 -0.86 -7.86
N ASP A 287 2.77 0.11 -7.15
CA ASP A 287 3.43 0.81 -6.03
C ASP A 287 3.26 0.12 -4.68
N SER A 288 2.21 -0.68 -4.56
CA SER A 288 1.80 -1.30 -3.30
C SER A 288 1.16 -2.66 -3.50
N LEU A 289 1.40 -3.55 -2.55
CA LEU A 289 1.00 -4.95 -2.62
C LEU A 289 0.59 -5.45 -1.23
N VAL A 290 -0.57 -6.11 -1.12
CA VAL A 290 -0.87 -6.94 0.05
C VAL A 290 -0.60 -8.41 -0.25
N LEU A 291 0.26 -9.03 0.55
CA LEU A 291 0.51 -10.47 0.55
C LEU A 291 -0.46 -11.14 1.55
N GLU A 292 -1.41 -11.88 1.01
CA GLU A 292 -2.29 -12.76 1.78
C GLU A 292 -1.91 -14.23 1.52
N GLY A 293 -0.64 -14.55 1.79
CA GLY A 293 -0.08 -15.87 1.52
C GLY A 293 -0.47 -16.92 2.55
N GLY A 294 -0.27 -18.19 2.17
CA GLY A 294 -0.20 -19.27 3.14
C GLY A 294 1.18 -19.31 3.81
N SER A 295 1.32 -20.18 4.79
CA SER A 295 2.49 -20.31 5.67
C SER A 295 3.86 -20.32 4.95
N LEU A 296 4.01 -21.12 3.88
CA LEU A 296 5.25 -21.20 3.11
C LEU A 296 5.54 -19.93 2.29
N MET A 297 4.50 -19.32 1.72
CA MET A 297 4.66 -18.08 0.95
C MET A 297 5.06 -16.92 1.86
N ASN A 298 4.50 -16.86 3.07
CA ASN A 298 4.87 -15.85 4.05
C ASN A 298 6.34 -16.01 4.46
N TRP A 299 6.80 -17.24 4.68
CA TRP A 299 8.22 -17.49 4.97
C TRP A 299 9.12 -17.05 3.81
N SER A 300 8.83 -17.51 2.59
CA SER A 300 9.61 -17.13 1.40
C SER A 300 9.70 -15.62 1.20
N ALA A 301 8.65 -14.89 1.52
CA ALA A 301 8.62 -13.43 1.41
C ALA A 301 9.49 -12.75 2.50
N LEU A 302 9.47 -13.27 3.72
CA LEU A 302 10.32 -12.79 4.81
C LEU A 302 11.80 -13.14 4.58
N GLU A 303 12.09 -14.37 4.18
CA GLU A 303 13.43 -14.85 3.88
C GLU A 303 14.09 -14.07 2.73
N GLN A 304 13.30 -13.71 1.71
CA GLN A 304 13.77 -12.87 0.60
C GLN A 304 13.67 -11.36 0.87
N GLN A 305 13.32 -10.96 2.09
CA GLN A 305 13.32 -9.59 2.58
C GLN A 305 12.45 -8.62 1.74
N ILE A 306 11.34 -9.12 1.19
CA ILE A 306 10.45 -8.26 0.40
C ILE A 306 9.34 -7.59 1.22
N VAL A 307 9.12 -8.01 2.47
CA VAL A 307 8.04 -7.51 3.32
C VAL A 307 8.48 -6.26 4.07
N ASP A 308 7.69 -5.19 3.98
CA ASP A 308 7.94 -3.94 4.68
C ASP A 308 7.16 -3.84 5.99
N GLU A 309 5.94 -4.37 5.99
CA GLU A 309 5.01 -4.20 7.11
C GLU A 309 4.16 -5.44 7.32
N LEU A 310 3.93 -5.78 8.58
CA LEU A 310 2.98 -6.82 8.99
C LEU A 310 1.68 -6.21 9.52
N LYS A 311 0.55 -6.82 9.11
CA LYS A 311 -0.78 -6.60 9.69
C LYS A 311 -1.32 -7.92 10.20
N ILE A 312 -1.25 -8.10 11.52
CA ILE A 312 -1.56 -9.35 12.22
C ILE A 312 -2.92 -9.20 12.90
N TYR A 313 -3.92 -9.94 12.42
CA TYR A 313 -5.23 -10.01 13.07
C TYR A 313 -5.27 -11.23 13.98
N ILE A 314 -5.59 -11.03 15.26
CA ILE A 314 -5.62 -12.07 16.27
C ILE A 314 -7.05 -12.20 16.80
N ALA A 315 -7.67 -13.34 16.54
CA ALA A 315 -8.97 -13.64 17.08
C ALA A 315 -8.85 -14.18 18.51
N PRO A 316 -9.76 -13.80 19.45
CA PRO A 316 -9.78 -14.32 20.80
C PRO A 316 -10.34 -15.75 20.84
N LYS A 317 -9.70 -16.66 20.13
CA LYS A 317 -10.06 -18.07 19.95
C LYS A 317 -8.83 -18.95 20.13
N ILE A 318 -9.02 -20.17 20.60
CA ILE A 318 -8.00 -21.21 20.72
C ILE A 318 -8.39 -22.38 19.82
N PHE A 319 -7.50 -22.82 18.94
CA PHE A 319 -7.72 -23.99 18.09
C PHE A 319 -6.97 -25.23 18.59
N GLY A 320 -5.80 -25.04 19.21
CA GLY A 320 -4.97 -26.14 19.68
C GLY A 320 -4.39 -27.04 18.60
N GLY A 321 -3.77 -28.13 19.02
CA GLY A 321 -3.25 -29.17 18.12
C GLY A 321 -2.09 -28.73 17.21
N SER A 322 -1.83 -29.54 16.16
CA SER A 322 -0.74 -29.36 15.18
C SER A 322 -1.16 -28.61 13.93
N ALA A 323 -2.18 -27.75 14.02
CA ALA A 323 -2.66 -26.96 12.89
C ALA A 323 -1.61 -25.97 12.35
N LYS A 324 -1.81 -25.48 11.11
CA LYS A 324 -0.86 -24.60 10.40
C LYS A 324 -0.62 -23.29 11.13
N PHE A 325 0.65 -22.86 11.11
CA PHE A 325 1.09 -21.55 11.57
C PHE A 325 1.06 -20.51 10.45
N PRO A 326 1.00 -19.21 10.77
CA PRO A 326 1.00 -18.15 9.75
C PRO A 326 2.33 -18.07 8.98
N VAL A 327 3.45 -18.40 9.61
CA VAL A 327 4.79 -18.41 8.99
C VAL A 327 5.40 -19.80 9.19
N GLY A 328 5.70 -20.49 8.11
CA GLY A 328 6.29 -21.84 8.10
C GLY A 328 7.70 -21.82 7.53
N GLY A 329 8.05 -22.83 6.71
CA GLY A 329 9.36 -22.96 6.10
C GLY A 329 10.40 -23.56 7.05
N GLU A 330 11.69 -23.34 6.77
CA GLU A 330 12.78 -23.90 7.58
C GLU A 330 12.96 -23.16 8.90
N GLY A 331 12.58 -21.89 8.96
CA GLY A 331 12.69 -21.07 10.14
C GLY A 331 14.10 -20.55 10.43
N ILE A 332 14.28 -19.97 11.61
CA ILE A 332 15.53 -19.37 12.09
C ILE A 332 16.18 -20.30 13.12
N SER A 333 17.47 -20.53 13.00
CA SER A 333 18.22 -21.45 13.89
C SER A 333 18.51 -20.84 15.26
N LEU A 334 18.85 -19.55 15.34
CA LEU A 334 19.23 -18.88 16.58
C LEU A 334 18.30 -17.70 16.85
N PRO A 335 17.87 -17.46 18.11
CA PRO A 335 17.01 -16.32 18.45
C PRO A 335 17.57 -14.96 18.03
N ASN A 336 18.90 -14.82 18.00
CA ASN A 336 19.56 -13.56 17.62
C ASN A 336 19.43 -13.25 16.13
N ASP A 337 19.20 -14.27 15.29
CA ASP A 337 19.04 -14.11 13.84
C ASP A 337 17.57 -13.84 13.45
N ALA A 338 16.68 -13.75 14.43
CA ALA A 338 15.26 -13.55 14.19
C ALA A 338 14.99 -12.23 13.45
N ILE A 339 14.08 -12.29 12.49
CA ILE A 339 13.50 -11.10 11.85
C ILE A 339 12.76 -10.33 12.92
N ARG A 340 13.14 -9.07 13.14
CA ARG A 340 12.57 -8.22 14.18
C ARG A 340 11.38 -7.44 13.67
N LEU A 341 10.44 -7.18 14.56
CA LEU A 341 9.30 -6.33 14.29
C LEU A 341 9.38 -5.11 15.21
N LYS A 342 9.08 -3.94 14.62
CA LYS A 342 8.89 -2.70 15.37
C LYS A 342 7.40 -2.35 15.35
N PRO A 343 6.64 -2.74 16.37
CA PRO A 343 5.22 -2.40 16.46
C PRO A 343 5.04 -0.89 16.54
N TYR A 344 4.08 -0.35 15.80
CA TYR A 344 3.73 1.07 15.85
C TYR A 344 2.25 1.31 16.15
N ALA A 345 1.40 0.29 16.00
CA ALA A 345 -0.01 0.38 16.35
C ALA A 345 -0.54 -0.93 16.93
N PHE A 346 -1.37 -0.78 17.94
CA PHE A 346 -2.23 -1.82 18.51
C PHE A 346 -3.64 -1.29 18.55
N SER A 347 -4.58 -2.01 17.95
CA SER A 347 -5.97 -1.62 17.94
C SER A 347 -6.90 -2.83 18.12
N GLN A 348 -8.09 -2.58 18.62
CA GLN A 348 -9.16 -3.55 18.67
C GLN A 348 -10.14 -3.23 17.53
N ILE A 349 -10.53 -4.27 16.77
CA ILE A 349 -11.47 -4.17 15.65
C ILE A 349 -12.59 -5.17 15.91
N GLY A 350 -13.73 -4.69 16.39
CA GLY A 350 -14.73 -5.55 16.99
C GLY A 350 -14.16 -6.29 18.20
N ASN A 351 -14.21 -7.62 18.19
CA ASN A 351 -13.59 -8.45 19.24
C ASN A 351 -12.18 -8.91 18.89
N ASP A 352 -11.70 -8.68 17.65
CA ASP A 352 -10.37 -9.08 17.21
C ASP A 352 -9.33 -8.00 17.54
N TYR A 353 -8.06 -8.38 17.62
CA TYR A 353 -6.93 -7.47 17.79
C TYR A 353 -6.15 -7.32 16.50
N LEU A 354 -5.70 -6.12 16.20
CA LEU A 354 -4.78 -5.82 15.11
C LEU A 354 -3.46 -5.31 15.66
N ILE A 355 -2.37 -5.96 15.23
CA ILE A 355 -1.01 -5.50 15.46
C ILE A 355 -0.43 -5.08 14.11
N GLU A 356 0.08 -3.84 14.04
CA GLU A 356 0.76 -3.31 12.88
C GLU A 356 2.23 -3.04 13.22
N SER A 357 3.12 -3.57 12.39
CA SER A 357 4.56 -3.54 12.67
C SER A 357 5.37 -3.34 11.41
N GLU A 358 6.39 -2.49 11.47
CA GLU A 358 7.47 -2.47 10.47
C GLU A 358 8.32 -3.74 10.62
N VAL A 359 8.81 -4.28 9.50
CA VAL A 359 9.73 -5.42 9.49
C VAL A 359 11.17 -4.89 9.46
N ILE A 360 11.98 -5.36 10.42
CA ILE A 360 13.39 -5.01 10.49
C ILE A 360 14.19 -6.28 10.24
N TYR A 361 14.84 -6.32 9.09
CA TYR A 361 15.75 -7.41 8.76
C TYR A 361 17.10 -7.21 9.46
N PRO A 362 17.74 -8.30 9.94
CA PRO A 362 19.10 -8.21 10.41
C PRO A 362 19.98 -7.69 9.27
N CYS A 363 20.85 -6.72 9.57
CA CYS A 363 21.87 -6.30 8.60
C CYS A 363 22.68 -7.54 8.20
N SER A 364 22.77 -7.85 6.91
CA SER A 364 23.78 -8.76 6.43
C SER A 364 25.13 -8.20 6.87
N GLN A 365 25.78 -8.85 7.81
CA GLN A 365 27.19 -8.57 8.05
C GLN A 365 27.92 -8.96 6.76
N GLU A 366 28.37 -7.95 5.99
CA GLU A 366 29.40 -8.12 4.98
C GLU A 366 30.73 -8.50 5.64
#